data_aac0d9246f19487e553fb00e32af4db6
#
_entry.id   aac0d9246f19487e553fb00e32af4db6
#
_cell.length_a   1.000
_cell.length_b   1.000
_cell.length_c   1.000
_cell.angle_alpha   90.00
_cell.angle_beta   90.00
_cell.angle_gamma   90.00
#
_symmetry.space_group_name_H-M   'P 1'
#
loop_
_entity.id
_entity.type
_entity.pdbx_description
1 polymer ?
#
loop_
_entity_poly.entity_id
_entity_poly.type
_entity_poly.pdbx_seq_one_letter_code
_entity_poly.pdbx_strand_id
1 'polypeptide(L)'
;MERIIAKELLSIGAVFLRPEEPFTWASGIKSPIYCDNRLTLSSPEVRQKIEVGLATLVMKHYPECQMLMGTSTAGIAHAAITASILGLPMGYVRGEAKDHGRGNRIEGKMDKGTKVVVIEDLISTGGSCIDVVEALREEGAEVLGIASIF
;
A
#
# COMPACT_ATOMS: atom_id res chain seq x y z
N MET A 1 -6.84 13.73 -9.71
CA MET A 1 -6.35 13.23 -8.39
C MET A 1 -4.84 13.12 -8.39
N GLU A 2 -4.23 12.37 -9.30
CA GLU A 2 -2.79 12.09 -9.41
C GLU A 2 -1.91 13.35 -9.35
N ARG A 3 -2.22 14.38 -10.15
CA ARG A 3 -1.47 15.65 -10.13
C ARG A 3 -1.52 16.39 -8.79
N ILE A 4 -2.62 16.23 -8.04
CA ILE A 4 -2.75 16.82 -6.71
C ILE A 4 -1.82 16.07 -5.76
N ILE A 5 -1.89 14.75 -5.74
CA ILE A 5 -1.03 13.91 -4.88
C ILE A 5 0.44 14.16 -5.17
N ALA A 6 0.85 14.20 -6.44
CA ALA A 6 2.24 14.49 -6.81
C ALA A 6 2.73 15.86 -6.27
N LYS A 7 1.88 16.90 -6.34
CA LYS A 7 2.20 18.23 -5.76
C LYS A 7 2.30 18.18 -4.24
N GLU A 8 1.43 17.46 -3.58
CA GLU A 8 1.46 17.31 -2.12
C GLU A 8 2.72 16.57 -1.65
N LEU A 9 3.11 15.49 -2.33
CA LEU A 9 4.35 14.78 -2.04
C LEU A 9 5.59 15.66 -2.18
N LEU A 10 5.62 16.50 -3.23
CA LEU A 10 6.69 17.49 -3.42
C LEU A 10 6.69 18.56 -2.33
N SER A 11 5.51 19.04 -1.92
CA SER A 11 5.37 20.14 -0.95
C SER A 11 5.89 19.80 0.44
N ILE A 12 5.81 18.53 0.84
CA ILE A 12 6.31 18.05 2.13
C ILE A 12 7.73 17.46 2.04
N GLY A 13 8.38 17.53 0.87
CA GLY A 13 9.71 16.98 0.66
C GLY A 13 9.75 15.45 0.67
N ALA A 14 8.64 14.76 0.38
CA ALA A 14 8.60 13.30 0.28
C ALA A 14 9.27 12.78 -1.00
N VAL A 15 9.36 13.61 -2.02
CA VAL A 15 10.02 13.29 -3.30
C VAL A 15 11.36 14.01 -3.40
N PHE A 16 12.40 13.22 -3.66
CA PHE A 16 13.77 13.70 -3.85
C PHE A 16 14.19 13.47 -5.29
N LEU A 17 14.76 14.50 -5.92
CA LEU A 17 15.25 14.44 -7.30
C LEU A 17 16.76 14.66 -7.31
N ARG A 18 17.52 13.68 -7.86
CA ARG A 18 18.98 13.74 -8.05
C ARG A 18 19.35 13.21 -9.44
N PRO A 19 19.17 13.99 -10.50
CA PRO A 19 19.48 13.55 -11.86
C PRO A 19 20.98 13.34 -12.09
N GLU A 20 21.83 14.16 -11.45
CA GLU A 20 23.30 14.07 -11.61
C GLU A 20 23.92 12.94 -10.77
N GLU A 21 23.30 12.58 -9.64
CA GLU A 21 23.78 11.57 -8.71
C GLU A 21 22.60 10.65 -8.29
N PRO A 22 22.19 9.70 -9.15
CA PRO A 22 21.01 8.88 -8.93
C PRO A 22 21.06 8.07 -7.63
N PHE A 23 19.90 7.91 -7.01
CA PHE A 23 19.69 6.97 -5.89
C PHE A 23 19.82 5.53 -6.37
N THR A 24 20.31 4.66 -5.50
CA THR A 24 20.23 3.21 -5.71
C THR A 24 19.11 2.66 -4.82
N TRP A 25 18.05 2.17 -5.41
CA TRP A 25 16.93 1.57 -4.70
C TRP A 25 17.34 0.19 -4.12
N ALA A 26 16.54 -0.33 -3.18
CA ALA A 26 16.76 -1.65 -2.59
C ALA A 26 16.81 -2.79 -3.65
N SER A 27 16.11 -2.60 -4.78
CA SER A 27 16.16 -3.50 -5.94
C SER A 27 17.48 -3.45 -6.74
N GLY A 28 18.38 -2.51 -6.42
CA GLY A 28 19.63 -2.25 -7.17
C GLY A 28 19.43 -1.29 -8.36
N ILE A 29 18.21 -0.86 -8.65
CA ILE A 29 17.93 0.08 -9.73
C ILE A 29 18.46 1.47 -9.37
N LYS A 30 19.20 2.09 -10.30
CA LYS A 30 19.57 3.49 -10.21
C LYS A 30 18.46 4.37 -10.75
N SER A 31 17.97 5.29 -9.91
CA SER A 31 16.86 6.19 -10.25
C SER A 31 17.18 7.62 -9.88
N PRO A 32 16.85 8.60 -10.73
CA PRO A 32 17.00 10.03 -10.39
C PRO A 32 15.95 10.49 -9.37
N ILE A 33 14.98 9.66 -9.06
CA ILE A 33 13.88 9.94 -8.12
C ILE A 33 13.88 8.95 -6.96
N TYR A 34 13.61 9.44 -5.76
CA TYR A 34 13.30 8.65 -4.57
C TYR A 34 12.08 9.25 -3.90
N CYS A 35 11.14 8.41 -3.48
CA CYS A 35 9.95 8.83 -2.76
C CYS A 35 9.87 8.13 -1.40
N ASP A 36 9.72 8.91 -0.32
CA ASP A 36 9.44 8.40 1.03
C ASP A 36 8.01 8.76 1.43
N ASN A 37 7.07 7.90 1.06
CA ASN A 37 5.66 8.09 1.35
C ASN A 37 5.33 8.07 2.85
N ARG A 38 6.21 7.54 3.71
CA ARG A 38 6.03 7.53 5.17
C ARG A 38 5.99 8.92 5.76
N LEU A 39 6.64 9.91 5.12
CA LEU A 39 6.59 11.32 5.52
C LEU A 39 5.17 11.90 5.46
N THR A 40 4.31 11.34 4.63
CA THR A 40 2.91 11.76 4.51
C THR A 40 2.13 11.54 5.80
N LEU A 41 2.50 10.52 6.58
CA LEU A 41 1.85 10.20 7.86
C LEU A 41 1.98 11.33 8.89
N SER A 42 3.07 12.08 8.82
CA SER A 42 3.35 13.21 9.71
C SER A 42 2.73 14.54 9.27
N SER A 43 2.10 14.58 8.08
CA SER A 43 1.40 15.74 7.55
C SER A 43 -0.10 15.47 7.45
N PRO A 44 -0.92 15.90 8.42
CA PRO A 44 -2.35 15.55 8.47
C PRO A 44 -3.13 15.94 7.20
N GLU A 45 -2.85 17.11 6.63
CA GLU A 45 -3.53 17.57 5.41
C GLU A 45 -3.17 16.72 4.19
N VAL A 46 -1.88 16.45 3.99
CA VAL A 46 -1.40 15.62 2.87
C VAL A 46 -1.88 14.19 3.04
N ARG A 47 -1.76 13.64 4.25
CA ARG A 47 -2.28 12.33 4.58
C ARG A 47 -3.76 12.19 4.21
N GLN A 48 -4.60 13.14 4.64
CA GLN A 48 -6.03 13.10 4.34
C GLN A 48 -6.30 13.09 2.83
N LYS A 49 -5.59 13.90 2.05
CA LYS A 49 -5.75 13.92 0.59
C LYS A 49 -5.37 12.60 -0.06
N ILE A 50 -4.28 11.98 0.41
CA ILE A 50 -3.82 10.67 -0.06
C ILE A 50 -4.85 9.59 0.25
N GLU A 51 -5.33 9.52 1.48
CA GLU A 51 -6.27 8.47 1.90
C GLU A 51 -7.63 8.61 1.21
N VAL A 52 -8.10 9.84 1.01
CA VAL A 52 -9.30 10.10 0.18
C VAL A 52 -9.04 9.71 -1.27
N GLY A 53 -7.84 9.95 -1.78
CA GLY A 53 -7.42 9.51 -3.11
C GLY A 53 -7.46 8.00 -3.27
N LEU A 54 -6.86 7.26 -2.33
CA LEU A 54 -6.89 5.80 -2.30
C LEU A 54 -8.31 5.26 -2.17
N ALA A 55 -9.12 5.83 -1.27
CA ALA A 55 -10.53 5.46 -1.13
C ALA A 55 -11.31 5.64 -2.43
N THR A 56 -11.10 6.77 -3.11
CA THR A 56 -11.74 7.07 -4.40
C THR A 56 -11.31 6.06 -5.47
N LEU A 57 -10.02 5.69 -5.50
CA LEU A 57 -9.47 4.69 -6.40
C LEU A 57 -10.12 3.32 -6.19
N VAL A 58 -10.20 2.88 -4.92
CA VAL A 58 -10.82 1.60 -4.56
C VAL A 58 -12.29 1.58 -4.96
N MET A 59 -13.06 2.60 -4.60
CA MET A 59 -14.49 2.66 -4.97
C MET A 59 -14.72 2.66 -6.48
N LYS A 60 -13.86 3.34 -7.24
CA LYS A 60 -14.01 3.48 -8.69
C LYS A 60 -13.66 2.20 -9.44
N HIS A 61 -12.57 1.53 -9.05
CA HIS A 61 -12.01 0.41 -9.80
C HIS A 61 -12.34 -0.96 -9.19
N TYR A 62 -12.64 -0.99 -7.91
CA TYR A 62 -12.93 -2.20 -7.15
C TYR A 62 -14.19 -2.05 -6.29
N PRO A 63 -15.36 -1.73 -6.89
CA PRO A 63 -16.60 -1.45 -6.13
C PRO A 63 -17.08 -2.63 -5.31
N GLU A 64 -16.61 -3.84 -5.60
CA GLU A 64 -16.93 -5.07 -4.88
C GLU A 64 -15.96 -5.36 -3.72
N CYS A 65 -15.01 -4.46 -3.43
CA CYS A 65 -14.04 -4.63 -2.35
C CYS A 65 -14.74 -4.78 -1.01
N GLN A 66 -14.39 -5.82 -0.27
CA GLN A 66 -14.96 -6.15 1.02
C GLN A 66 -13.98 -5.93 2.18
N MET A 67 -12.68 -5.88 1.89
CA MET A 67 -11.64 -5.70 2.90
C MET A 67 -10.39 -5.10 2.27
N LEU A 68 -9.68 -4.26 3.01
CA LEU A 68 -8.37 -3.76 2.61
C LEU A 68 -7.26 -4.52 3.32
N MET A 69 -6.19 -4.81 2.58
CA MET A 69 -4.99 -5.47 3.11
C MET A 69 -3.76 -4.60 2.90
N GLY A 70 -3.13 -4.16 3.99
CA GLY A 70 -1.90 -3.39 3.92
C GLY A 70 -0.68 -4.28 3.72
N THR A 71 0.30 -3.78 2.95
CA THR A 71 1.64 -4.40 2.90
C THR A 71 2.46 -3.95 4.11
N SER A 72 3.17 -4.86 4.75
CA SER A 72 4.09 -4.50 5.82
C SER A 72 5.36 -3.87 5.25
N THR A 73 5.80 -2.74 5.79
CA THR A 73 5.25 -2.05 6.96
C THR A 73 4.51 -0.78 6.55
N ALA A 74 4.95 -0.10 5.48
CA ALA A 74 4.50 1.25 5.12
C ALA A 74 3.04 1.29 4.65
N GLY A 75 2.54 0.23 4.02
CA GLY A 75 1.14 0.14 3.55
C GLY A 75 0.11 -0.01 4.68
N ILE A 76 0.52 -0.43 5.89
CA ILE A 76 -0.43 -0.73 6.98
C ILE A 76 -1.23 0.51 7.40
N ALA A 77 -0.55 1.63 7.68
CA ALA A 77 -1.21 2.85 8.13
C ALA A 77 -2.17 3.40 7.06
N HIS A 78 -1.74 3.40 5.80
CA HIS A 78 -2.57 3.84 4.68
C HIS A 78 -3.80 2.94 4.49
N ALA A 79 -3.64 1.63 4.60
CA ALA A 79 -4.77 0.69 4.56
C ALA A 79 -5.77 0.94 5.70
N ALA A 80 -5.28 1.19 6.93
CA ALA A 80 -6.13 1.42 8.10
C ALA A 80 -6.98 2.69 7.95
N ILE A 81 -6.36 3.80 7.53
CA ILE A 81 -7.07 5.07 7.39
C ILE A 81 -8.05 5.01 6.20
N THR A 82 -7.61 4.46 5.06
CA THR A 82 -8.47 4.28 3.88
C THR A 82 -9.67 3.39 4.20
N ALA A 83 -9.47 2.29 4.92
CA ALA A 83 -10.55 1.41 5.35
C ALA A 83 -11.54 2.13 6.27
N SER A 84 -11.05 2.97 7.17
CA SER A 84 -11.89 3.81 8.04
C SER A 84 -12.77 4.77 7.23
N ILE A 85 -12.22 5.38 6.18
CA ILE A 85 -12.99 6.26 5.28
C ILE A 85 -14.08 5.48 4.54
N LEU A 86 -13.76 4.26 4.08
CA LEU A 86 -14.69 3.41 3.33
C LEU A 86 -15.67 2.63 4.20
N GLY A 87 -15.48 2.60 5.52
CA GLY A 87 -16.25 1.75 6.43
C GLY A 87 -16.00 0.25 6.19
N LEU A 88 -14.81 -0.11 5.69
CA LEU A 88 -14.43 -1.50 5.41
C LEU A 88 -13.55 -2.08 6.52
N PRO A 89 -13.62 -3.40 6.76
CA PRO A 89 -12.61 -4.09 7.55
C PRO A 89 -11.23 -4.01 6.89
N MET A 90 -10.17 -4.13 7.71
CA MET A 90 -8.82 -4.17 7.22
C MET A 90 -7.98 -5.22 7.95
N GLY A 91 -6.91 -5.64 7.31
CA GLY A 91 -5.83 -6.43 7.86
C GLY A 91 -4.52 -6.05 7.20
N TYR A 92 -3.47 -6.81 7.48
CA TYR A 92 -2.20 -6.63 6.79
C TYR A 92 -1.44 -7.95 6.66
N VAL A 93 -0.52 -8.00 5.70
CA VAL A 93 0.32 -9.17 5.44
C VAL A 93 1.74 -8.88 5.92
N ARG A 94 2.27 -9.72 6.81
CA ARG A 94 3.64 -9.62 7.31
C ARG A 94 4.64 -10.10 6.25
N GLY A 95 5.85 -9.54 6.27
CA GLY A 95 6.94 -9.92 5.37
C GLY A 95 7.42 -11.36 5.56
N GLU A 96 7.37 -11.88 6.81
CA GLU A 96 7.81 -13.23 7.14
C GLU A 96 6.75 -13.99 7.95
N ALA A 97 6.75 -15.32 7.81
CA ALA A 97 5.92 -16.18 8.62
C ALA A 97 6.42 -16.23 10.07
N LYS A 98 5.53 -16.47 11.03
CA LYS A 98 5.93 -16.71 12.43
C LYS A 98 6.70 -18.04 12.53
N ASP A 99 7.84 -18.05 13.23
CA ASP A 99 8.79 -19.16 13.36
C ASP A 99 8.23 -20.45 14.00
N HIS A 100 6.99 -20.50 14.46
CA HIS A 100 6.43 -21.65 15.13
C HIS A 100 5.18 -22.18 14.43
N GLY A 101 5.40 -23.02 13.42
CA GLY A 101 4.41 -23.86 12.76
C GLY A 101 3.38 -23.10 11.90
N ARG A 102 3.15 -23.54 10.67
CA ARG A 102 2.19 -23.02 9.65
C ARG A 102 1.82 -21.56 9.86
N GLY A 103 2.79 -20.69 9.60
CA GLY A 103 2.70 -19.28 9.95
C GLY A 103 1.76 -18.53 9.05
N ASN A 104 0.54 -18.31 9.52
CA ASN A 104 -0.33 -17.33 8.91
C ASN A 104 0.37 -15.97 8.91
N ARG A 105 0.66 -15.44 7.72
CA ARG A 105 1.25 -14.11 7.52
C ARG A 105 0.22 -13.01 7.63
N ILE A 106 -1.07 -13.36 7.63
CA ILE A 106 -2.18 -12.41 7.65
C ILE A 106 -2.52 -12.06 9.09
N GLU A 107 -2.54 -10.78 9.39
CA GLU A 107 -3.03 -10.23 10.64
C GLU A 107 -4.39 -9.56 10.40
N GLY A 108 -5.34 -9.88 11.26
CA GLY A 108 -6.76 -9.61 11.10
C GLY A 108 -7.53 -10.88 10.76
N LYS A 109 -8.85 -10.77 10.74
CA LYS A 109 -9.73 -11.91 10.40
C LYS A 109 -10.19 -11.76 8.95
N MET A 110 -9.85 -12.73 8.13
CA MET A 110 -10.27 -12.82 6.72
C MET A 110 -10.90 -14.20 6.48
N ASP A 111 -12.11 -14.22 5.98
CA ASP A 111 -12.79 -15.46 5.59
C ASP A 111 -12.40 -15.81 4.13
N LYS A 112 -12.45 -17.13 3.82
CA LYS A 112 -12.20 -17.58 2.44
C LYS A 112 -13.24 -16.99 1.48
N GLY A 113 -12.76 -16.57 0.31
CA GLY A 113 -13.61 -15.93 -0.70
C GLY A 113 -13.80 -14.42 -0.48
N THR A 114 -13.21 -13.82 0.58
CA THR A 114 -13.27 -12.37 0.78
C THR A 114 -12.59 -11.65 -0.38
N LYS A 115 -13.28 -10.66 -0.95
CA LYS A 115 -12.76 -9.79 -2.02
C LYS A 115 -11.91 -8.69 -1.42
N VAL A 116 -10.61 -8.72 -1.69
CA VAL A 116 -9.64 -7.80 -1.08
C VAL A 116 -8.94 -6.92 -2.10
N VAL A 117 -8.62 -5.69 -1.70
CA VAL A 117 -7.68 -4.82 -2.39
C VAL A 117 -6.47 -4.62 -1.50
N VAL A 118 -5.29 -4.80 -2.06
CA VAL A 118 -4.00 -4.56 -1.38
C VAL A 118 -3.67 -3.07 -1.45
N ILE A 119 -3.27 -2.50 -0.33
CA ILE A 119 -2.78 -1.10 -0.23
C ILE A 119 -1.27 -1.13 -0.01
N GLU A 120 -0.57 -0.47 -0.91
CA GLU A 120 0.89 -0.31 -0.89
C GLU A 120 1.24 1.19 -0.86
N ASP A 121 2.39 1.53 -0.32
CA ASP A 121 2.89 2.90 -0.37
C ASP A 121 3.67 3.20 -1.66
N LEU A 122 4.49 2.25 -2.12
CA LEU A 122 5.35 2.42 -3.28
C LEU A 122 5.56 1.09 -4.02
N ILE A 123 5.36 1.10 -5.32
CA ILE A 123 5.66 -0.03 -6.21
C ILE A 123 6.90 0.31 -7.05
N SER A 124 7.99 -0.43 -6.87
CA SER A 124 9.16 -0.36 -7.75
C SER A 124 9.17 -1.51 -8.77
N THR A 125 9.67 -2.67 -8.39
CA THR A 125 9.66 -3.89 -9.22
C THR A 125 8.40 -4.73 -9.06
N GLY A 126 7.62 -4.46 -8.01
CA GLY A 126 6.39 -5.18 -7.70
C GLY A 126 6.59 -6.48 -6.92
N GLY A 127 7.82 -6.91 -6.66
CA GLY A 127 8.09 -8.19 -6.01
C GLY A 127 7.39 -8.36 -4.66
N SER A 128 7.45 -7.34 -3.79
CA SER A 128 6.78 -7.38 -2.48
C SER A 128 5.25 -7.44 -2.59
N CYS A 129 4.68 -6.70 -3.54
CA CYS A 129 3.23 -6.73 -3.77
C CYS A 129 2.76 -8.08 -4.30
N ILE A 130 3.53 -8.70 -5.21
CA ILE A 130 3.22 -10.02 -5.77
C ILE A 130 3.25 -11.07 -4.66
N ASP A 131 4.27 -11.07 -3.82
CA ASP A 131 4.38 -11.97 -2.67
C ASP A 131 3.19 -11.84 -1.70
N VAL A 132 2.74 -10.62 -1.44
CA VAL A 132 1.54 -10.35 -0.62
C VAL A 132 0.27 -10.90 -1.30
N VAL A 133 0.12 -10.70 -2.61
CA VAL A 133 -1.02 -11.22 -3.36
C VAL A 133 -1.05 -12.76 -3.34
N GLU A 134 0.11 -13.40 -3.50
CA GLU A 134 0.24 -14.86 -3.43
C GLU A 134 -0.16 -15.38 -2.05
N ALA A 135 0.37 -14.79 -0.97
CA ALA A 135 0.02 -15.15 0.39
C ALA A 135 -1.50 -15.01 0.68
N LEU A 136 -2.13 -13.95 0.19
CA LEU A 136 -3.58 -13.74 0.34
C LEU A 136 -4.39 -14.79 -0.42
N ARG A 137 -3.98 -15.14 -1.64
CA ARG A 137 -4.63 -16.18 -2.46
C ARG A 137 -4.48 -17.57 -1.87
N GLU A 138 -3.31 -17.89 -1.31
CA GLU A 138 -3.08 -19.17 -0.59
C GLU A 138 -4.02 -19.33 0.59
N GLU A 139 -4.36 -18.25 1.29
CA GLU A 139 -5.32 -18.23 2.39
C GLU A 139 -6.79 -18.12 1.92
N GLY A 140 -7.02 -18.11 0.61
CA GLY A 140 -8.33 -18.19 -0.01
C GLY A 140 -9.00 -16.84 -0.30
N ALA A 141 -8.28 -15.73 -0.29
CA ALA A 141 -8.80 -14.44 -0.72
C ALA A 141 -9.01 -14.37 -2.24
N GLU A 142 -10.04 -13.63 -2.66
CA GLU A 142 -10.16 -13.13 -4.02
C GLU A 142 -9.49 -11.75 -4.11
N VAL A 143 -8.25 -11.69 -4.57
CA VAL A 143 -7.51 -10.43 -4.70
C VAL A 143 -7.94 -9.72 -5.97
N LEU A 144 -8.65 -8.60 -5.82
CA LEU A 144 -9.19 -7.79 -6.91
C LEU A 144 -8.09 -6.94 -7.58
N GLY A 145 -7.15 -6.46 -6.79
CA GLY A 145 -6.04 -5.63 -7.28
C GLY A 145 -5.22 -5.00 -6.18
N ILE A 146 -4.34 -4.09 -6.59
CA ILE A 146 -3.45 -3.32 -5.73
C ILE A 146 -3.68 -1.84 -6.00
N ALA A 147 -3.74 -1.03 -4.97
CA ALA A 147 -3.72 0.43 -5.06
C ALA A 147 -2.49 0.96 -4.33
N SER A 148 -1.75 1.87 -4.98
CA SER A 148 -0.52 2.44 -4.44
C SER A 148 -0.53 3.96 -4.53
N ILE A 149 0.26 4.61 -3.66
CA ILE A 149 0.47 6.06 -3.67
C ILE A 149 1.44 6.45 -4.79
N PHE A 150 2.50 5.62 -4.99
CA PHE A 150 3.58 5.88 -5.94
C PHE A 150 4.00 4.61 -6.68
#